data_ec5cc53a498f98440fcbf4bf175bc7cd
#
_entry.id   ec5cc53a498f98440fcbf4bf175bc7cd
#
_cell.length_a   1.000
_cell.length_b   1.000
_cell.length_c   1.000
_cell.angle_alpha   90.00
_cell.angle_beta   90.00
_cell.angle_gamma   90.00
#
_symmetry.space_group_name_H-M   'P 1'
#
loop_
_entity.id
_entity.type
_entity.pdbx_description
1 polymer ?
#
loop_
_entity_poly.entity_id
_entity_poly.type
_entity_poly.pdbx_seq_one_letter_code
_entity_poly.pdbx_strand_id
1 'polypeptide(L)'
;MSKIKVGVIGAGGISSGVHLPLLSCINNVSIEFIADTVNPEILAKTYNTKAIKINDISSLPNCDAVLLAIPVGVKEKYIREFSKRNTYIFTEKPFAVDLETHKNFLKLSNKISCNYMRIYYNSTRQIKNIISSGVFGPIKKVSITEGGIIGKTGRSKNSYQADPKLSGGGMLMETSCHTFSQLAFLFNDISVREAKVTWEDGFDVESNATFDISDNTQFSIDYTATMLKPVENNATFFFEHNKIEFNHLIPNSIFTISSSDSEKQFVIEQEEYFASTFAQAYYLKWKDFLNKISTDSVFDTELETSIMTTKMIADIIQKGSKK
;
A
#
# COMPACT_ATOMS: atom_id res chain seq x y z
N MET A 1 0.04 -16.77 26.96
CA MET A 1 -0.84 -16.80 25.75
C MET A 1 -0.17 -17.67 24.70
N SER A 2 -0.96 -18.45 23.94
CA SER A 2 -0.44 -19.19 22.79
C SER A 2 0.04 -18.21 21.72
N LYS A 3 1.11 -18.57 20.99
CA LYS A 3 1.59 -17.75 19.86
C LYS A 3 0.59 -17.79 18.71
N ILE A 4 0.44 -16.66 18.00
CA ILE A 4 -0.33 -16.58 16.76
C ILE A 4 0.47 -17.32 15.67
N LYS A 5 -0.13 -18.31 15.07
CA LYS A 5 0.46 -19.14 14.01
C LYS A 5 0.27 -18.45 12.66
N VAL A 6 1.37 -18.05 12.01
CA VAL A 6 1.36 -17.37 10.73
C VAL A 6 1.91 -18.29 9.65
N GLY A 7 1.10 -18.57 8.63
CA GLY A 7 1.55 -19.18 7.37
C GLY A 7 2.05 -18.10 6.42
N VAL A 8 3.13 -18.37 5.66
CA VAL A 8 3.67 -17.43 4.67
C VAL A 8 3.57 -18.05 3.29
N ILE A 9 2.91 -17.37 2.36
CA ILE A 9 2.78 -17.76 0.96
C ILE A 9 3.49 -16.74 0.09
N GLY A 10 4.49 -17.23 -0.65
CA GLY A 10 5.45 -16.45 -1.41
C GLY A 10 6.78 -16.31 -0.69
N ALA A 11 7.81 -16.95 -1.22
CA ALA A 11 9.18 -16.94 -0.71
C ALA A 11 10.08 -15.93 -1.44
N GLY A 12 9.49 -14.86 -2.01
CA GLY A 12 10.18 -13.84 -2.79
C GLY A 12 10.90 -12.79 -1.93
N GLY A 13 11.44 -11.77 -2.61
CA GLY A 13 12.27 -10.72 -1.98
C GLY A 13 11.59 -9.96 -0.84
N ILE A 14 10.29 -9.66 -0.94
CA ILE A 14 9.59 -8.94 0.14
C ILE A 14 9.39 -9.81 1.38
N SER A 15 9.15 -11.11 1.20
CA SER A 15 9.07 -12.06 2.31
C SER A 15 10.42 -12.21 3.00
N SER A 16 11.49 -12.46 2.22
CA SER A 16 12.83 -12.70 2.76
C SER A 16 13.48 -11.45 3.35
N GLY A 17 13.27 -10.28 2.72
CA GLY A 17 13.92 -9.04 3.12
C GLY A 17 13.19 -8.24 4.19
N VAL A 18 11.88 -8.45 4.36
CA VAL A 18 11.06 -7.61 5.25
C VAL A 18 10.18 -8.44 6.18
N HIS A 19 9.22 -9.22 5.64
CA HIS A 19 8.21 -9.84 6.48
C HIS A 19 8.75 -10.90 7.44
N LEU A 20 9.55 -11.83 6.94
CA LEU A 20 10.08 -12.92 7.76
C LEU A 20 11.03 -12.41 8.87
N PRO A 21 11.97 -11.47 8.59
CA PRO A 21 12.76 -10.84 9.65
C PRO A 21 11.90 -10.19 10.74
N LEU A 22 10.87 -9.43 10.34
CA LEU A 22 9.97 -8.78 11.31
C LEU A 22 9.17 -9.79 12.13
N LEU A 23 8.53 -10.77 11.47
CA LEU A 23 7.75 -11.79 12.16
C LEU A 23 8.58 -12.59 13.15
N SER A 24 9.86 -12.87 12.84
CA SER A 24 10.76 -13.60 13.74
C SER A 24 11.13 -12.81 15.00
N CYS A 25 11.01 -11.47 14.98
CA CYS A 25 11.27 -10.60 16.13
C CYS A 25 10.04 -10.36 17.01
N ILE A 26 8.84 -10.81 16.59
CA ILE A 26 7.60 -10.59 17.35
C ILE A 26 7.36 -11.79 18.27
N ASN A 27 7.46 -11.59 19.60
CA ASN A 27 7.45 -12.65 20.61
C ASN A 27 6.21 -13.54 20.59
N ASN A 28 5.03 -12.99 20.30
CA ASN A 28 3.76 -13.70 20.30
C ASN A 28 3.38 -14.30 18.94
N VAL A 29 4.33 -14.38 17.99
CA VAL A 29 4.16 -14.99 16.67
C VAL A 29 4.99 -16.25 16.53
N SER A 30 4.49 -17.22 15.77
CA SER A 30 5.26 -18.36 15.24
C SER A 30 5.01 -18.49 13.74
N ILE A 31 6.09 -18.65 12.96
CA ILE A 31 5.98 -18.95 11.54
C ILE A 31 5.73 -20.45 11.40
N GLU A 32 4.51 -20.82 11.01
CA GLU A 32 4.05 -22.22 10.96
C GLU A 32 4.58 -22.95 9.71
N PHE A 33 4.59 -22.24 8.57
CA PHE A 33 5.13 -22.77 7.32
C PHE A 33 5.50 -21.61 6.38
N ILE A 34 6.40 -21.90 5.44
CA ILE A 34 6.67 -21.06 4.26
C ILE A 34 6.36 -21.89 3.02
N ALA A 35 5.45 -21.37 2.19
CA ALA A 35 4.97 -22.07 1.01
C ALA A 35 5.22 -21.24 -0.27
N ASP A 36 5.69 -21.88 -1.33
CA ASP A 36 5.87 -21.27 -2.64
C ASP A 36 5.70 -22.32 -3.76
N THR A 37 5.50 -21.88 -4.97
CA THR A 37 5.45 -22.75 -6.16
C THR A 37 6.84 -23.15 -6.64
N VAL A 38 7.90 -22.42 -6.23
CA VAL A 38 9.27 -22.65 -6.69
C VAL A 38 10.14 -23.24 -5.58
N ASN A 39 10.74 -22.45 -4.72
CA ASN A 39 11.76 -22.89 -3.74
C ASN A 39 11.56 -22.27 -2.35
N PRO A 40 10.67 -22.84 -1.49
CA PRO A 40 10.50 -22.36 -0.12
C PRO A 40 11.59 -22.87 0.86
N GLU A 41 12.37 -23.90 0.47
CA GLU A 41 13.23 -24.70 1.36
C GLU A 41 14.30 -23.88 2.07
N ILE A 42 14.98 -22.97 1.35
CA ILE A 42 16.08 -22.16 1.91
C ILE A 42 15.55 -21.27 3.02
N LEU A 43 14.45 -20.55 2.74
CA LEU A 43 13.84 -19.66 3.75
C LEU A 43 13.24 -20.43 4.91
N ALA A 44 12.55 -21.53 4.66
CA ALA A 44 11.99 -22.36 5.70
C ALA A 44 13.08 -22.91 6.64
N LYS A 45 14.22 -23.33 6.11
CA LYS A 45 15.39 -23.75 6.90
C LYS A 45 15.93 -22.58 7.74
N THR A 46 16.06 -21.38 7.15
CA THR A 46 16.54 -20.18 7.86
C THR A 46 15.69 -19.84 9.07
N TYR A 47 14.38 -19.96 8.94
CA TYR A 47 13.42 -19.65 10.02
C TYR A 47 12.98 -20.86 10.83
N ASN A 48 13.63 -22.01 10.67
CA ASN A 48 13.36 -23.27 11.38
C ASN A 48 11.87 -23.64 11.34
N THR A 49 11.29 -23.60 10.15
CA THR A 49 9.86 -23.89 9.90
C THR A 49 9.66 -24.84 8.73
N LYS A 50 8.42 -25.23 8.46
CA LYS A 50 8.05 -26.17 7.43
C LYS A 50 8.13 -25.53 6.04
N ALA A 51 8.86 -26.14 5.12
CA ALA A 51 8.82 -25.81 3.69
C ALA A 51 7.68 -26.54 3.00
N ILE A 52 6.91 -25.85 2.16
CA ILE A 52 5.82 -26.45 1.37
C ILE A 52 5.91 -25.98 -0.07
N LYS A 53 6.19 -26.90 -0.97
CA LYS A 53 6.02 -26.64 -2.40
C LYS A 53 4.53 -26.75 -2.76
N ILE A 54 3.94 -25.66 -3.25
CA ILE A 54 2.50 -25.58 -3.49
C ILE A 54 2.14 -26.32 -4.77
N ASN A 55 1.49 -27.45 -4.64
CA ASN A 55 0.83 -28.16 -5.74
C ASN A 55 -0.69 -28.02 -5.66
N ASP A 56 -1.24 -28.01 -4.45
CA ASP A 56 -2.64 -27.82 -4.16
C ASP A 56 -2.79 -26.88 -2.93
N ILE A 57 -3.58 -25.82 -3.09
CA ILE A 57 -3.81 -24.82 -2.03
C ILE A 57 -4.62 -25.43 -0.88
N SER A 58 -5.53 -26.36 -1.18
CA SER A 58 -6.37 -26.99 -0.16
C SER A 58 -5.57 -27.85 0.83
N SER A 59 -4.38 -28.31 0.44
CA SER A 59 -3.48 -29.12 1.28
C SER A 59 -2.61 -28.28 2.24
N LEU A 60 -2.62 -26.94 2.13
CA LEU A 60 -1.87 -26.08 3.02
C LEU A 60 -2.36 -26.22 4.47
N PRO A 61 -1.46 -26.20 5.47
CA PRO A 61 -1.83 -26.33 6.88
C PRO A 61 -2.75 -25.20 7.35
N ASN A 62 -3.54 -25.48 8.38
CA ASN A 62 -4.29 -24.44 9.09
C ASN A 62 -3.34 -23.56 9.90
N CYS A 63 -3.68 -22.27 9.94
CA CYS A 63 -2.98 -21.25 10.71
C CYS A 63 -3.98 -20.18 11.19
N ASP A 64 -3.61 -19.39 12.17
CA ASP A 64 -4.46 -18.30 12.67
C ASP A 64 -4.48 -17.14 11.67
N ALA A 65 -3.34 -16.90 11.03
CA ALA A 65 -3.19 -15.87 9.99
C ALA A 65 -2.32 -16.36 8.84
N VAL A 66 -2.55 -15.82 7.64
CA VAL A 66 -1.72 -16.06 6.46
C VAL A 66 -1.22 -14.76 5.86
N LEU A 67 0.09 -14.70 5.56
CA LEU A 67 0.68 -13.68 4.71
C LEU A 67 0.61 -14.11 3.24
N LEU A 68 0.01 -13.27 2.39
CA LEU A 68 0.03 -13.43 0.93
C LEU A 68 1.02 -12.43 0.31
N ALA A 69 2.27 -12.82 0.17
CA ALA A 69 3.35 -12.06 -0.47
C ALA A 69 3.57 -12.54 -1.91
N ILE A 70 2.50 -12.55 -2.69
CA ILE A 70 2.40 -13.10 -4.06
C ILE A 70 1.85 -12.04 -5.03
N PRO A 71 2.05 -12.23 -6.35
CA PRO A 71 1.51 -11.32 -7.35
C PRO A 71 -0.01 -11.17 -7.25
N VAL A 72 -0.51 -9.95 -7.51
CA VAL A 72 -1.94 -9.65 -7.36
C VAL A 72 -2.83 -10.50 -8.27
N GLY A 73 -2.37 -10.83 -9.47
CA GLY A 73 -3.11 -11.64 -10.44
C GLY A 73 -3.42 -13.08 -10.00
N VAL A 74 -2.76 -13.57 -8.94
CA VAL A 74 -2.99 -14.93 -8.43
C VAL A 74 -3.60 -14.99 -7.04
N LYS A 75 -3.87 -13.84 -6.40
CA LYS A 75 -4.34 -13.77 -5.00
C LYS A 75 -5.71 -14.40 -4.78
N GLU A 76 -6.63 -14.28 -5.73
CA GLU A 76 -8.04 -14.65 -5.55
C GLU A 76 -8.22 -16.07 -5.02
N LYS A 77 -7.55 -17.05 -5.61
CA LYS A 77 -7.66 -18.45 -5.18
C LYS A 77 -7.22 -18.69 -3.73
N TYR A 78 -6.21 -17.95 -3.26
CA TYR A 78 -5.74 -18.02 -1.87
C TYR A 78 -6.71 -17.32 -0.93
N ILE A 79 -7.18 -16.11 -1.29
CA ILE A 79 -8.17 -15.39 -0.48
C ILE A 79 -9.43 -16.23 -0.32
N ARG A 80 -9.95 -16.84 -1.40
CA ARG A 80 -11.11 -17.73 -1.33
C ARG A 80 -10.88 -18.91 -0.39
N GLU A 81 -9.73 -19.57 -0.47
CA GLU A 81 -9.44 -20.73 0.35
C GLU A 81 -9.28 -20.38 1.82
N PHE A 82 -8.51 -19.35 2.16
CA PHE A 82 -8.30 -18.96 3.56
C PHE A 82 -9.52 -18.28 4.19
N SER A 83 -10.37 -17.63 3.39
CA SER A 83 -11.66 -17.11 3.86
C SER A 83 -12.61 -18.23 4.28
N LYS A 84 -12.65 -19.37 3.53
CA LYS A 84 -13.44 -20.55 3.91
C LYS A 84 -13.00 -21.13 5.27
N ARG A 85 -11.71 -21.01 5.58
CA ARG A 85 -11.13 -21.47 6.85
C ARG A 85 -11.27 -20.46 7.98
N ASN A 86 -11.90 -19.32 7.73
CA ASN A 86 -12.01 -18.19 8.68
C ASN A 86 -10.65 -17.68 9.19
N THR A 87 -9.59 -17.82 8.36
CA THR A 87 -8.22 -17.40 8.66
C THR A 87 -8.09 -15.89 8.44
N TYR A 88 -7.36 -15.19 9.31
CA TYR A 88 -6.97 -13.80 9.07
C TYR A 88 -5.97 -13.71 7.92
N ILE A 89 -6.18 -12.76 7.00
CA ILE A 89 -5.37 -12.64 5.78
C ILE A 89 -4.64 -11.30 5.80
N PHE A 90 -3.32 -11.34 5.78
CA PHE A 90 -2.48 -10.17 5.52
C PHE A 90 -1.97 -10.28 4.07
N THR A 91 -2.33 -9.36 3.21
CA THR A 91 -1.88 -9.41 1.81
C THR A 91 -0.97 -8.24 1.45
N GLU A 92 0.03 -8.50 0.64
CA GLU A 92 0.80 -7.44 0.00
C GLU A 92 -0.08 -6.60 -0.95
N LYS A 93 0.33 -5.36 -1.15
CA LYS A 93 -0.29 -4.45 -2.13
C LYS A 93 0.02 -4.92 -3.60
N PRO A 94 -0.75 -4.50 -4.59
CA PRO A 94 -2.07 -3.90 -4.47
C PRO A 94 -3.08 -4.94 -3.96
N PHE A 95 -4.22 -4.48 -3.43
CA PHE A 95 -5.21 -5.40 -2.84
C PHE A 95 -5.81 -6.34 -3.88
N ALA A 96 -6.28 -5.79 -5.00
CA ALA A 96 -6.91 -6.52 -6.10
C ALA A 96 -6.52 -5.91 -7.46
N VAL A 97 -6.74 -6.65 -8.54
CA VAL A 97 -6.44 -6.19 -9.91
C VAL A 97 -7.43 -5.13 -10.42
N ASP A 98 -8.65 -5.14 -9.91
CA ASP A 98 -9.73 -4.21 -10.26
C ASP A 98 -10.75 -4.06 -9.12
N LEU A 99 -11.71 -3.14 -9.31
CA LEU A 99 -12.72 -2.83 -8.30
C LEU A 99 -13.74 -3.96 -8.10
N GLU A 100 -14.06 -4.73 -9.12
CA GLU A 100 -15.00 -5.85 -9.03
C GLU A 100 -14.39 -6.98 -8.19
N THR A 101 -13.16 -7.38 -8.52
CA THR A 101 -12.39 -8.35 -7.75
C THR A 101 -12.22 -7.91 -6.29
N HIS A 102 -11.94 -6.60 -6.06
CA HIS A 102 -11.85 -6.05 -4.72
C HIS A 102 -13.17 -6.25 -3.93
N LYS A 103 -14.30 -5.85 -4.51
CA LYS A 103 -15.62 -6.02 -3.88
C LYS A 103 -15.93 -7.49 -3.61
N ASN A 104 -15.51 -8.39 -4.49
CA ASN A 104 -15.69 -9.82 -4.30
C ASN A 104 -14.86 -10.34 -3.13
N PHE A 105 -13.63 -9.86 -2.93
CA PHE A 105 -12.83 -10.22 -1.75
C PHE A 105 -13.49 -9.77 -0.44
N LEU A 106 -14.05 -8.56 -0.38
CA LEU A 106 -14.75 -8.06 0.79
C LEU A 106 -16.01 -8.87 1.15
N LYS A 107 -16.69 -9.45 0.14
CA LYS A 107 -17.82 -10.36 0.38
C LYS A 107 -17.40 -11.70 0.97
N LEU A 108 -16.15 -12.14 0.74
CA LEU A 108 -15.63 -13.40 1.24
C LEU A 108 -15.23 -13.33 2.71
N SER A 109 -14.65 -12.22 3.15
CA SER A 109 -14.18 -12.05 4.52
C SER A 109 -13.95 -10.58 4.87
N ASN A 110 -14.25 -10.21 6.10
CA ASN A 110 -13.85 -8.94 6.72
C ASN A 110 -12.55 -9.07 7.56
N LYS A 111 -11.88 -10.24 7.51
CA LYS A 111 -10.61 -10.54 8.18
C LYS A 111 -9.43 -10.39 7.24
N ILE A 112 -9.48 -9.43 6.30
CA ILE A 112 -8.43 -9.19 5.31
C ILE A 112 -7.81 -7.82 5.54
N SER A 113 -6.49 -7.76 5.62
CA SER A 113 -5.70 -6.54 5.73
C SER A 113 -4.74 -6.43 4.55
N CYS A 114 -4.67 -5.26 3.91
CA CYS A 114 -3.71 -4.98 2.84
C CYS A 114 -2.54 -4.14 3.36
N ASN A 115 -1.34 -4.46 2.90
CA ASN A 115 -0.12 -3.78 3.33
C ASN A 115 0.05 -2.38 2.70
N TYR A 116 -0.87 -1.47 2.98
CA TYR A 116 -0.73 -0.05 2.67
C TYR A 116 0.03 0.66 3.82
N MET A 117 1.29 0.26 4.04
CA MET A 117 2.09 0.67 5.20
C MET A 117 2.45 2.16 5.23
N ARG A 118 2.38 2.89 4.10
CA ARG A 118 2.73 4.33 4.08
C ARG A 118 1.78 5.21 4.88
N ILE A 119 0.60 4.74 5.23
CA ILE A 119 -0.29 5.44 6.17
C ILE A 119 0.29 5.57 7.58
N TYR A 120 1.32 4.76 7.91
CA TYR A 120 2.06 4.83 9.18
C TYR A 120 3.29 5.73 9.12
N TYR A 121 3.66 6.27 7.96
CA TYR A 121 4.78 7.19 7.84
C TYR A 121 4.57 8.40 8.73
N ASN A 122 5.65 8.83 9.41
CA ASN A 122 5.63 10.06 10.20
C ASN A 122 5.14 11.24 9.35
N SER A 123 5.67 11.40 8.14
CA SER A 123 5.24 12.44 7.19
C SER A 123 3.74 12.40 6.89
N THR A 124 3.16 11.20 6.65
CA THR A 124 1.72 11.04 6.37
C THR A 124 0.86 11.37 7.59
N ARG A 125 1.27 10.93 8.78
CA ARG A 125 0.54 11.19 10.02
C ARG A 125 0.60 12.66 10.41
N GLN A 126 1.74 13.27 10.24
CA GLN A 126 1.93 14.69 10.58
C GLN A 126 1.15 15.62 9.65
N ILE A 127 1.15 15.37 8.34
CA ILE A 127 0.31 16.19 7.45
C ILE A 127 -1.18 16.02 7.79
N LYS A 128 -1.63 14.82 8.20
CA LYS A 128 -3.00 14.62 8.70
C LYS A 128 -3.29 15.46 9.93
N ASN A 129 -2.38 15.48 10.90
CA ASN A 129 -2.51 16.29 12.12
C ASN A 129 -2.58 17.79 11.79
N ILE A 130 -1.72 18.26 10.88
CA ILE A 130 -1.72 19.66 10.43
C ILE A 130 -3.06 20.02 9.78
N ILE A 131 -3.58 19.18 8.88
CA ILE A 131 -4.88 19.39 8.24
C ILE A 131 -6.00 19.42 9.29
N SER A 132 -6.01 18.42 10.19
CA SER A 132 -7.05 18.31 11.23
C SER A 132 -7.03 19.42 12.25
N SER A 133 -5.86 20.00 12.54
CA SER A 133 -5.72 21.12 13.48
C SER A 133 -6.29 22.45 12.92
N GLY A 134 -6.40 22.56 11.59
CA GLY A 134 -6.85 23.79 10.94
C GLY A 134 -5.91 25.00 11.09
N VAL A 135 -4.68 24.80 11.60
CA VAL A 135 -3.74 25.88 11.93
C VAL A 135 -3.37 26.78 10.74
N PHE A 136 -3.42 26.23 9.52
CA PHE A 136 -3.15 26.99 8.28
C PHE A 136 -4.42 27.35 7.50
N GLY A 137 -5.61 27.12 8.09
CA GLY A 137 -6.89 27.31 7.42
C GLY A 137 -7.22 26.18 6.42
N PRO A 138 -8.23 26.39 5.57
CA PRO A 138 -8.67 25.37 4.62
C PRO A 138 -7.64 25.13 3.51
N ILE A 139 -7.53 23.88 3.06
CA ILE A 139 -6.75 23.53 1.87
C ILE A 139 -7.44 24.13 0.64
N LYS A 140 -6.65 24.71 -0.25
CA LYS A 140 -7.12 25.26 -1.54
C LYS A 140 -6.79 24.34 -2.70
N LYS A 141 -5.67 23.61 -2.61
CA LYS A 141 -5.19 22.70 -3.65
C LYS A 141 -4.14 21.75 -3.07
N VAL A 142 -4.02 20.56 -3.64
CA VAL A 142 -2.88 19.67 -3.42
C VAL A 142 -2.25 19.34 -4.77
N SER A 143 -0.93 19.26 -4.84
CA SER A 143 -0.20 18.80 -6.01
C SER A 143 0.74 17.66 -5.61
N ILE A 144 0.71 16.56 -6.34
CA ILE A 144 1.55 15.39 -6.07
C ILE A 144 2.28 15.00 -7.35
N THR A 145 3.59 14.83 -7.23
CA THR A 145 4.44 14.29 -8.29
C THR A 145 5.20 13.09 -7.73
N GLU A 146 5.16 11.98 -8.45
CA GLU A 146 5.95 10.80 -8.07
C GLU A 146 6.51 10.06 -9.29
N GLY A 147 7.58 9.32 -9.08
CA GLY A 147 8.15 8.47 -10.09
C GLY A 147 9.67 8.46 -10.10
N GLY A 148 10.20 8.18 -11.26
CA GLY A 148 11.62 8.02 -11.52
C GLY A 148 11.84 7.04 -12.66
N ILE A 149 13.08 6.90 -13.12
CA ILE A 149 13.40 5.91 -14.14
C ILE A 149 13.31 4.51 -13.51
N ILE A 150 12.12 3.93 -13.57
CA ILE A 150 11.96 2.49 -13.40
C ILE A 150 11.90 1.93 -14.82
N GLY A 151 13.04 1.94 -15.51
CA GLY A 151 13.08 1.57 -16.92
C GLY A 151 12.70 0.11 -17.15
N LYS A 152 12.60 -0.28 -18.43
CA LYS A 152 12.46 -1.68 -18.90
C LYS A 152 13.47 -2.64 -18.24
N THR A 153 14.59 -2.10 -17.74
CA THR A 153 15.65 -2.80 -17.02
C THR A 153 15.32 -3.15 -15.57
N GLY A 154 14.40 -2.43 -14.90
CA GLY A 154 13.95 -2.75 -13.54
C GLY A 154 12.96 -3.90 -13.51
N ARG A 155 12.33 -4.23 -14.66
CA ARG A 155 11.48 -5.41 -14.82
C ARG A 155 12.31 -6.51 -15.46
N SER A 156 12.99 -7.30 -14.63
CA SER A 156 13.66 -8.52 -15.10
C SER A 156 12.66 -9.35 -15.92
N LYS A 157 13.07 -9.81 -17.13
CA LYS A 157 12.23 -10.63 -18.01
C LYS A 157 11.66 -11.89 -17.33
N ASN A 158 12.26 -12.30 -16.24
CA ASN A 158 11.86 -13.47 -15.45
C ASN A 158 11.06 -13.09 -14.17
N SER A 159 10.76 -11.80 -13.97
CA SER A 159 9.95 -11.34 -12.84
C SER A 159 8.47 -11.31 -13.19
N TYR A 160 7.60 -11.60 -12.21
CA TYR A 160 6.16 -11.42 -12.35
C TYR A 160 5.77 -9.96 -12.74
N GLN A 161 6.64 -9.00 -12.45
CA GLN A 161 6.45 -7.59 -12.82
C GLN A 161 6.53 -7.35 -14.33
N ALA A 162 7.11 -8.29 -15.10
CA ALA A 162 7.15 -8.23 -16.55
C ALA A 162 5.86 -8.75 -17.22
N ASP A 163 4.93 -9.32 -16.45
CA ASP A 163 3.62 -9.78 -16.93
C ASP A 163 2.50 -8.91 -16.34
N PRO A 164 1.80 -8.10 -17.17
CA PRO A 164 0.71 -7.23 -16.70
C PRO A 164 -0.44 -8.00 -16.04
N LYS A 165 -0.67 -9.27 -16.44
CA LYS A 165 -1.71 -10.12 -15.82
C LYS A 165 -1.35 -10.52 -14.39
N LEU A 166 -0.06 -10.68 -14.11
CA LEU A 166 0.41 -11.03 -12.77
C LEU A 166 0.59 -9.80 -11.88
N SER A 167 1.16 -8.72 -12.43
CA SER A 167 1.40 -7.47 -11.70
C SER A 167 0.14 -6.60 -11.53
N GLY A 168 -0.86 -6.79 -12.39
CA GLY A 168 -2.08 -5.99 -12.45
C GLY A 168 -1.93 -4.69 -13.25
N GLY A 169 -0.72 -4.33 -13.71
CA GLY A 169 -0.46 -3.11 -14.45
C GLY A 169 0.94 -2.56 -14.24
N GLY A 170 1.10 -1.26 -14.48
CA GLY A 170 2.34 -0.53 -14.34
C GLY A 170 2.45 0.24 -13.03
N MET A 171 2.73 1.55 -13.16
CA MET A 171 3.01 2.43 -12.03
C MET A 171 1.84 2.58 -11.07
N LEU A 172 0.61 2.68 -11.56
CA LEU A 172 -0.58 2.84 -10.74
C LEU A 172 -0.74 1.71 -9.73
N MET A 173 -0.49 0.47 -10.17
CA MET A 173 -0.59 -0.72 -9.33
C MET A 173 0.66 -0.98 -8.50
N GLU A 174 1.84 -0.64 -9.00
CA GLU A 174 3.10 -1.00 -8.35
C GLU A 174 3.52 -0.01 -7.26
N THR A 175 3.42 1.29 -7.52
CA THR A 175 3.87 2.34 -6.61
C THR A 175 2.77 3.29 -6.17
N SER A 176 1.96 3.78 -7.11
CA SER A 176 0.95 4.80 -6.86
C SER A 176 -0.19 4.33 -5.98
N CYS A 177 -0.44 3.02 -5.90
CA CYS A 177 -1.40 2.44 -4.95
C CYS A 177 -1.07 2.80 -3.49
N HIS A 178 0.20 3.00 -3.15
CA HIS A 178 0.58 3.51 -1.84
C HIS A 178 0.24 4.99 -1.67
N THR A 179 0.48 5.82 -2.67
CA THR A 179 0.13 7.26 -2.64
C THR A 179 -1.39 7.43 -2.56
N PHE A 180 -2.15 6.64 -3.32
CA PHE A 180 -3.60 6.67 -3.22
C PHE A 180 -4.12 6.16 -1.86
N SER A 181 -3.44 5.20 -1.24
CA SER A 181 -3.77 4.81 0.14
C SER A 181 -3.49 5.92 1.15
N GLN A 182 -2.44 6.73 0.95
CA GLN A 182 -2.19 7.92 1.76
C GLN A 182 -3.30 8.96 1.54
N LEU A 183 -3.72 9.22 0.29
CA LEU A 183 -4.83 10.13 0.00
C LEU A 183 -6.14 9.65 0.61
N ALA A 184 -6.47 8.36 0.47
CA ALA A 184 -7.66 7.77 1.10
C ALA A 184 -7.63 7.80 2.64
N PHE A 185 -6.43 7.83 3.24
CA PHE A 185 -6.26 8.02 4.67
C PHE A 185 -6.41 9.48 5.09
N LEU A 186 -6.03 10.43 4.23
CA LEU A 186 -6.11 11.87 4.51
C LEU A 186 -7.52 12.43 4.31
N PHE A 187 -8.24 11.96 3.29
CA PHE A 187 -9.50 12.53 2.81
C PHE A 187 -10.57 11.46 2.64
N ASN A 188 -11.81 11.77 2.97
CA ASN A 188 -12.91 10.80 3.00
C ASN A 188 -13.66 10.69 1.69
N ASP A 189 -13.82 11.76 0.93
CA ASP A 189 -14.62 11.80 -0.30
C ASP A 189 -13.78 12.28 -1.48
N ILE A 190 -13.18 11.30 -2.17
CA ILE A 190 -12.28 11.52 -3.31
C ILE A 190 -12.90 10.95 -4.57
N SER A 191 -13.00 11.75 -5.61
CA SER A 191 -13.42 11.30 -6.93
C SER A 191 -12.46 11.76 -8.02
N VAL A 192 -12.20 10.92 -9.02
CA VAL A 192 -11.40 11.30 -10.19
C VAL A 192 -12.25 12.17 -11.10
N ARG A 193 -11.84 13.42 -11.35
CA ARG A 193 -12.46 14.33 -12.31
C ARG A 193 -12.07 13.98 -13.73
N GLU A 194 -10.78 13.94 -13.99
CA GLU A 194 -10.19 13.64 -15.29
C GLU A 194 -8.88 12.88 -15.13
N ALA A 195 -8.51 12.15 -16.18
CA ALA A 195 -7.24 11.44 -16.20
C ALA A 195 -6.72 11.29 -17.63
N LYS A 196 -5.39 11.18 -17.75
CA LYS A 196 -4.67 10.79 -18.97
C LYS A 196 -3.64 9.75 -18.59
N VAL A 197 -3.62 8.62 -19.31
CA VAL A 197 -2.68 7.52 -19.07
C VAL A 197 -1.93 7.19 -20.35
N THR A 198 -0.63 7.08 -20.25
CA THR A 198 0.23 6.61 -21.35
C THR A 198 0.60 5.15 -21.08
N TRP A 199 0.40 4.32 -22.09
CA TRP A 199 0.63 2.88 -22.02
C TRP A 199 1.80 2.45 -22.90
N GLU A 200 2.66 1.56 -22.40
CA GLU A 200 3.70 0.87 -23.16
C GLU A 200 3.67 -0.62 -22.80
N ASP A 201 3.55 -1.49 -23.79
CA ASP A 201 3.57 -2.95 -23.66
C ASP A 201 2.57 -3.48 -22.61
N GLY A 202 1.41 -2.85 -22.46
CA GLY A 202 0.37 -3.21 -21.51
C GLY A 202 0.57 -2.68 -20.10
N PHE A 203 1.55 -1.81 -19.88
CA PHE A 203 1.82 -1.13 -18.60
C PHE A 203 1.51 0.36 -18.71
N ASP A 204 0.88 0.90 -17.68
CA ASP A 204 0.78 2.33 -17.49
C ASP A 204 2.16 2.87 -17.06
N VAL A 205 2.75 3.72 -17.90
CA VAL A 205 4.11 4.27 -17.71
C VAL A 205 4.10 5.75 -17.31
N GLU A 206 3.03 6.45 -17.63
CA GLU A 206 2.78 7.83 -17.19
C GLU A 206 1.29 8.03 -16.94
N SER A 207 0.96 8.73 -15.85
CA SER A 207 -0.43 9.03 -15.48
C SER A 207 -0.52 10.46 -14.95
N ASN A 208 -1.51 11.20 -15.45
CA ASN A 208 -1.91 12.50 -14.92
C ASN A 208 -3.37 12.39 -14.55
N ALA A 209 -3.74 12.83 -13.35
CA ALA A 209 -5.12 12.82 -12.90
C ALA A 209 -5.42 14.05 -12.04
N THR A 210 -6.65 14.53 -12.13
CA THR A 210 -7.20 15.52 -11.22
C THR A 210 -8.32 14.88 -10.41
N PHE A 211 -8.24 15.03 -9.10
CA PHE A 211 -9.26 14.57 -8.17
C PHE A 211 -10.02 15.74 -7.59
N ASP A 212 -11.31 15.52 -7.30
CA ASP A 212 -12.15 16.40 -6.50
C ASP A 212 -12.29 15.83 -5.09
N ILE A 213 -12.18 16.71 -4.12
CA ILE A 213 -12.50 16.44 -2.72
C ILE A 213 -13.81 17.18 -2.40
N SER A 214 -14.81 16.44 -1.91
CA SER A 214 -16.17 16.93 -1.68
C SER A 214 -16.56 16.95 -0.20
N ASP A 215 -15.62 16.79 0.72
CA ASP A 215 -15.89 17.01 2.13
C ASP A 215 -16.09 18.52 2.44
N ASN A 216 -16.05 18.96 3.69
CA ASN A 216 -16.40 20.33 4.11
C ASN A 216 -15.68 21.47 3.37
N THR A 217 -14.65 21.20 2.59
CA THR A 217 -13.91 22.17 1.77
C THR A 217 -13.69 21.60 0.37
N GLN A 218 -14.30 22.24 -0.65
CA GLN A 218 -14.10 21.81 -2.05
C GLN A 218 -12.73 22.27 -2.55
N PHE A 219 -11.86 21.32 -2.87
CA PHE A 219 -10.56 21.59 -3.51
C PHE A 219 -10.19 20.43 -4.46
N SER A 220 -9.17 20.67 -5.26
CA SER A 220 -8.66 19.64 -6.20
C SER A 220 -7.27 19.14 -5.82
N ILE A 221 -6.98 17.90 -6.23
CA ILE A 221 -5.66 17.30 -6.16
C ILE A 221 -5.18 17.06 -7.59
N ASP A 222 -4.08 17.69 -7.99
CA ASP A 222 -3.39 17.37 -9.23
C ASP A 222 -2.31 16.32 -8.96
N TYR A 223 -2.38 15.23 -9.67
CA TYR A 223 -1.48 14.10 -9.55
C TYR A 223 -0.77 13.83 -10.86
N THR A 224 0.54 13.66 -10.79
CA THR A 224 1.39 13.25 -11.91
C THR A 224 2.31 12.13 -11.47
N ALA A 225 2.35 11.06 -12.26
CA ALA A 225 3.25 9.94 -12.06
C ALA A 225 3.94 9.53 -13.36
N THR A 226 5.23 9.21 -13.33
CA THR A 226 5.97 8.79 -14.51
C THR A 226 7.10 7.82 -14.19
N MET A 227 7.27 6.81 -15.06
CA MET A 227 8.41 5.89 -15.08
C MET A 227 9.44 6.25 -16.17
N LEU A 228 9.16 7.26 -16.97
CA LEU A 228 9.92 7.56 -18.19
C LEU A 228 11.09 8.51 -17.98
N LYS A 229 11.05 9.29 -16.91
CA LYS A 229 12.06 10.32 -16.62
C LYS A 229 12.27 10.49 -15.11
N PRO A 230 13.42 11.03 -14.67
CA PRO A 230 13.61 11.44 -13.29
C PRO A 230 12.59 12.54 -12.93
N VAL A 231 12.02 12.45 -11.74
CA VAL A 231 11.19 13.49 -11.16
C VAL A 231 11.53 13.66 -9.69
N GLU A 232 11.31 14.85 -9.17
CA GLU A 232 11.32 15.08 -7.74
C GLU A 232 10.00 14.58 -7.15
N ASN A 233 10.10 13.62 -6.24
CA ASN A 233 8.95 13.06 -5.56
C ASN A 233 8.49 14.04 -4.47
N ASN A 234 7.35 14.68 -4.67
CA ASN A 234 6.88 15.74 -3.80
C ASN A 234 5.37 15.76 -3.66
N ALA A 235 4.89 16.16 -2.48
CA ALA A 235 3.53 16.54 -2.22
C ALA A 235 3.51 17.99 -1.70
N THR A 236 2.73 18.84 -2.35
CA THR A 236 2.54 20.25 -2.00
C THR A 236 1.09 20.49 -1.61
N PHE A 237 0.88 20.97 -0.39
CA PHE A 237 -0.43 21.36 0.13
C PHE A 237 -0.50 22.88 0.16
N PHE A 238 -1.40 23.46 -0.61
CA PHE A 238 -1.63 24.90 -0.68
C PHE A 238 -2.79 25.27 0.25
N PHE A 239 -2.51 26.13 1.21
CA PHE A 239 -3.47 26.78 2.09
C PHE A 239 -3.69 28.23 1.65
N GLU A 240 -4.47 29.00 2.41
CA GLU A 240 -4.79 30.38 2.00
C GLU A 240 -3.56 31.29 1.96
N HIS A 241 -2.66 31.19 2.94
CA HIS A 241 -1.49 32.06 3.08
C HIS A 241 -0.15 31.31 3.08
N ASN A 242 -0.20 29.99 3.06
CA ASN A 242 0.98 29.15 3.19
C ASN A 242 0.91 27.96 2.23
N LYS A 243 2.06 27.40 1.92
CA LYS A 243 2.18 26.06 1.34
C LYS A 243 3.09 25.21 2.19
N ILE A 244 2.82 23.91 2.19
CA ILE A 244 3.66 22.88 2.83
C ILE A 244 4.09 21.90 1.75
N GLU A 245 5.39 21.66 1.67
CA GLU A 245 6.01 20.74 0.70
C GLU A 245 6.83 19.68 1.43
N PHE A 246 6.73 18.43 0.99
CA PHE A 246 7.52 17.34 1.52
C PHE A 246 7.55 16.14 0.54
N ASN A 247 8.56 15.30 0.66
CA ASN A 247 8.62 14.05 -0.09
C ASN A 247 7.73 13.00 0.59
N HIS A 248 6.54 12.73 0.04
CA HIS A 248 5.56 11.80 0.58
C HIS A 248 5.97 10.31 0.49
N LEU A 249 7.05 9.99 -0.23
CA LEU A 249 7.60 8.63 -0.32
C LEU A 249 8.60 8.33 0.80
N ILE A 250 9.02 9.34 1.56
CA ILE A 250 9.99 9.22 2.65
C ILE A 250 9.26 9.21 3.99
N PRO A 251 9.48 8.17 4.84
CA PRO A 251 8.77 8.06 6.12
C PRO A 251 8.95 9.27 7.04
N ASN A 252 10.14 9.81 7.13
CA ASN A 252 10.45 10.98 7.96
C ASN A 252 10.99 12.11 7.07
N SER A 253 10.12 12.68 6.25
CA SER A 253 10.48 13.74 5.32
C SER A 253 10.68 15.07 6.03
N ILE A 254 11.54 15.91 5.46
CA ILE A 254 11.64 17.33 5.81
C ILE A 254 10.42 18.05 5.23
N PHE A 255 9.75 18.83 6.07
CA PHE A 255 8.67 19.71 5.66
C PHE A 255 9.21 21.11 5.41
N THR A 256 8.88 21.67 4.27
CA THR A 256 9.14 23.09 3.96
C THR A 256 7.83 23.84 4.02
N ILE A 257 7.74 24.84 4.92
CA ILE A 257 6.62 25.77 4.97
C ILE A 257 7.08 27.08 4.32
N SER A 258 6.34 27.53 3.32
CA SER A 258 6.58 28.80 2.66
C SER A 258 5.34 29.70 2.75
N SER A 259 5.56 30.98 2.99
CA SER A 259 4.58 32.06 2.88
C SER A 259 5.08 33.12 1.92
N SER A 260 4.35 34.23 1.71
CA SER A 260 4.81 35.35 0.87
C SER A 260 6.20 35.90 1.28
N ASP A 261 6.52 35.87 2.57
CA ASP A 261 7.65 36.59 3.14
C ASP A 261 8.69 35.69 3.81
N SER A 262 8.47 34.40 3.90
CA SER A 262 9.38 33.47 4.60
C SER A 262 9.29 32.02 4.12
N GLU A 263 10.41 31.34 4.24
CA GLU A 263 10.48 29.88 4.11
C GLU A 263 11.18 29.28 5.34
N LYS A 264 10.64 28.22 5.88
CA LYS A 264 11.23 27.46 7.01
C LYS A 264 11.15 25.99 6.76
N GLN A 265 12.20 25.29 7.13
CA GLN A 265 12.26 23.84 7.10
C GLN A 265 12.20 23.27 8.52
N PHE A 266 11.51 22.15 8.67
CA PHE A 266 11.43 21.44 9.93
C PHE A 266 11.23 19.94 9.72
N VAL A 267 11.70 19.18 10.68
CA VAL A 267 11.37 17.76 10.84
C VAL A 267 10.57 17.65 12.12
N ILE A 268 9.42 17.00 12.04
CA ILE A 268 8.59 16.80 13.21
C ILE A 268 9.12 15.60 13.97
N GLU A 269 9.29 15.71 15.29
CA GLU A 269 9.73 14.63 16.14
C GLU A 269 8.78 13.43 16.02
N GLN A 270 9.37 12.23 16.10
CA GLN A 270 8.64 10.99 15.98
C GLN A 270 7.74 10.77 17.19
N GLU A 271 6.47 10.48 16.97
CA GLU A 271 5.59 9.90 17.96
C GLU A 271 5.69 8.37 17.98
N GLU A 272 5.37 7.74 19.10
CA GLU A 272 5.52 6.28 19.29
C GLU A 272 4.85 5.41 18.22
N TYR A 273 3.75 5.91 17.64
CA TYR A 273 2.96 5.19 16.64
C TYR A 273 3.22 5.65 15.20
N PHE A 274 4.25 6.44 14.96
CA PHE A 274 4.61 6.94 13.65
C PHE A 274 5.94 6.33 13.19
N ALA A 275 6.03 5.96 11.92
CA ALA A 275 7.21 5.34 11.38
C ALA A 275 8.19 6.37 10.81
N SER A 276 9.39 6.43 11.34
CA SER A 276 10.51 7.20 10.79
C SER A 276 11.32 6.42 9.76
N THR A 277 11.13 5.11 9.67
CA THR A 277 11.81 4.25 8.70
C THR A 277 10.81 3.35 7.98
N PHE A 278 11.22 2.85 6.84
CA PHE A 278 10.47 1.85 6.08
C PHE A 278 10.17 0.59 6.92
N ALA A 279 11.16 0.07 7.62
CA ALA A 279 11.00 -1.12 8.48
C ALA A 279 10.01 -0.88 9.63
N GLN A 280 10.02 0.31 10.24
CA GLN A 280 9.04 0.66 11.27
C GLN A 280 7.62 0.71 10.73
N ALA A 281 7.40 1.20 9.50
CA ALA A 281 6.07 1.23 8.90
C ALA A 281 5.50 -0.19 8.73
N TYR A 282 6.30 -1.13 8.26
CA TYR A 282 5.92 -2.54 8.19
C TYR A 282 5.66 -3.13 9.58
N TYR A 283 6.52 -2.82 10.56
CA TYR A 283 6.33 -3.28 11.94
C TYR A 283 5.01 -2.77 12.53
N LEU A 284 4.70 -1.48 12.38
CA LEU A 284 3.45 -0.89 12.87
C LEU A 284 2.23 -1.51 12.19
N LYS A 285 2.32 -1.75 10.88
CA LYS A 285 1.27 -2.43 10.13
C LYS A 285 1.03 -3.86 10.62
N TRP A 286 2.10 -4.62 10.89
CA TRP A 286 2.00 -5.95 11.49
C TRP A 286 1.46 -5.89 12.93
N LYS A 287 1.92 -4.93 13.75
CA LYS A 287 1.44 -4.73 15.12
C LYS A 287 -0.07 -4.50 15.16
N ASP A 288 -0.58 -3.63 14.27
CA ASP A 288 -2.02 -3.38 14.16
C ASP A 288 -2.79 -4.63 13.74
N PHE A 289 -2.32 -5.34 12.72
CA PHE A 289 -2.93 -6.58 12.26
C PHE A 289 -2.99 -7.66 13.36
N LEU A 290 -1.88 -7.90 14.05
CA LEU A 290 -1.80 -8.89 15.12
C LEU A 290 -2.66 -8.50 16.36
N ASN A 291 -2.75 -7.21 16.66
CA ASN A 291 -3.63 -6.72 17.71
C ASN A 291 -5.10 -7.01 17.38
N LYS A 292 -5.53 -6.80 16.14
CA LYS A 292 -6.90 -7.13 15.70
C LYS A 292 -7.20 -8.62 15.81
N ILE A 293 -6.24 -9.50 15.50
CA ILE A 293 -6.38 -10.94 15.73
C ILE A 293 -6.59 -11.23 17.22
N SER A 294 -5.77 -10.63 18.08
CA SER A 294 -5.81 -10.86 19.54
C SER A 294 -7.12 -10.37 20.19
N THR A 295 -7.79 -9.41 19.57
CA THR A 295 -9.07 -8.83 20.04
C THR A 295 -10.29 -9.31 19.25
N ASP A 296 -10.10 -10.23 18.31
CA ASP A 296 -11.12 -10.69 17.33
C ASP A 296 -11.86 -9.52 16.67
N SER A 297 -11.13 -8.46 16.35
CA SER A 297 -11.67 -7.24 15.77
C SER A 297 -11.67 -7.31 14.23
N VAL A 298 -12.61 -6.59 13.62
CA VAL A 298 -12.73 -6.45 12.15
C VAL A 298 -11.85 -5.30 11.61
N PHE A 299 -11.69 -5.25 10.31
CA PHE A 299 -10.82 -4.29 9.62
C PHE A 299 -11.60 -3.19 8.87
N ASP A 300 -12.84 -2.86 9.26
CA ASP A 300 -13.76 -2.02 8.49
C ASP A 300 -13.14 -0.72 7.97
N THR A 301 -12.57 0.11 8.84
CA THR A 301 -11.92 1.38 8.42
C THR A 301 -10.75 1.16 7.45
N GLU A 302 -9.99 0.10 7.63
CA GLU A 302 -8.91 -0.25 6.72
C GLU A 302 -9.43 -0.72 5.37
N LEU A 303 -10.53 -1.48 5.38
CA LEU A 303 -11.18 -1.94 4.16
C LEU A 303 -11.79 -0.78 3.37
N GLU A 304 -12.32 0.25 4.03
CA GLU A 304 -12.79 1.49 3.40
C GLU A 304 -11.64 2.24 2.70
N THR A 305 -10.50 2.43 3.37
CA THR A 305 -9.30 3.03 2.77
C THR A 305 -8.80 2.21 1.58
N SER A 306 -8.82 0.89 1.72
CA SER A 306 -8.36 -0.04 0.70
C SER A 306 -9.26 0.00 -0.55
N ILE A 307 -10.58 -0.01 -0.41
CA ILE A 307 -11.51 0.05 -1.56
C ILE A 307 -11.44 1.40 -2.27
N MET A 308 -11.29 2.51 -1.52
CA MET A 308 -11.10 3.84 -2.10
C MET A 308 -9.82 3.90 -2.95
N THR A 309 -8.73 3.30 -2.46
CA THR A 309 -7.47 3.17 -3.21
C THR A 309 -7.67 2.46 -4.55
N THR A 310 -8.32 1.30 -4.53
CA THR A 310 -8.58 0.53 -5.77
C THR A 310 -9.54 1.28 -6.70
N LYS A 311 -10.54 1.98 -6.14
CA LYS A 311 -11.48 2.78 -6.92
C LYS A 311 -10.77 3.92 -7.65
N MET A 312 -9.88 4.66 -7.00
CA MET A 312 -9.09 5.73 -7.65
C MET A 312 -8.29 5.19 -8.83
N ILE A 313 -7.61 4.05 -8.67
CA ILE A 313 -6.86 3.40 -9.77
C ILE A 313 -7.78 3.03 -10.92
N ALA A 314 -8.91 2.37 -10.64
CA ALA A 314 -9.87 1.96 -11.66
C ALA A 314 -10.46 3.15 -12.42
N ASP A 315 -10.82 4.23 -11.71
CA ASP A 315 -11.37 5.45 -12.29
C ASP A 315 -10.33 6.18 -13.18
N ILE A 316 -9.05 6.22 -12.78
CA ILE A 316 -7.94 6.77 -13.59
C ILE A 316 -7.80 5.97 -14.89
N ILE A 317 -7.74 4.64 -14.80
CA ILE A 317 -7.61 3.77 -15.98
C ILE A 317 -8.81 3.95 -16.91
N GLN A 318 -10.03 3.93 -16.36
CA GLN A 318 -11.24 4.07 -17.15
C GLN A 318 -11.33 5.42 -17.87
N LYS A 319 -11.01 6.51 -17.19
CA LYS A 319 -11.08 7.87 -17.75
C LYS A 319 -9.90 8.17 -18.67
N GLY A 320 -8.70 7.69 -18.33
CA GLY A 320 -7.49 7.90 -19.10
C GLY A 320 -7.41 7.07 -20.39
N SER A 321 -8.21 6.00 -20.51
CA SER A 321 -8.30 5.16 -21.72
C SER A 321 -9.36 5.62 -22.72
N LYS A 322 -10.18 6.60 -22.37
CA LYS A 322 -11.15 7.19 -23.30
C LYS A 322 -10.41 8.19 -24.20
N LYS A 323 -10.15 7.78 -25.44
CA LYS A 323 -9.79 8.67 -26.56
C LYS A 323 -11.03 9.13 -27.30
#